data_59c2d64a9de17a9cb356b59b6b733500
#
_entry.id   59c2d64a9de17a9cb356b59b6b733500
#
_cell.length_a   1.000
_cell.length_b   1.000
_cell.length_c   1.000
_cell.angle_alpha   90.00
_cell.angle_beta   90.00
_cell.angle_gamma   90.00
#
_symmetry.space_group_name_H-M   'P 1'
#
loop_
_entity.id
_entity.type
_entity.pdbx_description
1 polymer ?
#
loop_
_entity_poly.entity_id
_entity_poly.type
_entity_poly.pdbx_seq_one_letter_code
_entity_poly.pdbx_strand_id
1 'polypeptide(L)'
;EEIVMAKKKSSIPESEENNVKVLNEELVDITEEVKKVREQIKSFYDVTTTEEIEVPENLIDQVIGQDHAVEIVKTAAKQRRNVLLIGEPGTGKSMLGLAMAELLPKEDLEDILAYPNPDDPNTPRIRTVPRGKARLIIDEHKAMAKKQEETKRMILFFVIGAIVVIALTQGQLLWGLFLAVIIFFGMQTFRIKNQVMIPKVLVDNSKWDHAPFLDGTGAHAGALLGDVRHDPFQSGGLGTPAHERVEAGMIHKAHKGLLFIDEISTLKIQMQQAILTGMQEKAYPITGQSEMSSGAMVRTEKVPCNFVLVAAGNLETLRDMHPALRSRVRGYGYEVYMENSMPANEENIKKIVRFVAQEVKKDAKIPHFSLDAVAEIVQEARRRSNRKNHLTLRLRELGGMVRAAGDVALSRGDNIVTVEHIVEARKLSRSLEHQIADDYIDRKKAYQIFGSTGAQIGKVNGLAVLGEGSGII
;
A
#
# COMPACT_ATOMS: atom_id res chain seq x y z
N GLU A 1 -14.02 79.06 9.42
CA GLU A 1 -14.06 77.65 9.98
C GLU A 1 -13.54 76.66 8.96
N GLU A 2 -12.20 76.47 8.92
CA GLU A 2 -11.49 75.60 8.05
C GLU A 2 -11.24 74.29 8.81
N ILE A 3 -11.76 73.19 8.29
CA ILE A 3 -11.51 71.85 8.78
C ILE A 3 -10.20 71.34 8.15
N VAL A 4 -9.15 71.32 8.95
CA VAL A 4 -7.85 70.68 8.59
C VAL A 4 -8.00 69.18 8.62
N MET A 5 -8.00 68.54 7.44
CA MET A 5 -7.87 67.10 7.30
C MET A 5 -6.43 66.73 7.49
N ALA A 6 -6.05 66.16 8.65
CA ALA A 6 -4.79 65.55 8.92
C ALA A 6 -4.78 64.15 8.26
N LYS A 7 -4.00 63.96 7.20
CA LYS A 7 -3.62 62.66 6.64
C LYS A 7 -2.80 61.90 7.66
N LYS A 8 -3.39 60.92 8.32
CA LYS A 8 -2.68 59.90 9.10
C LYS A 8 -1.91 59.01 8.12
N LYS A 9 -0.62 59.24 7.93
CA LYS A 9 0.29 58.23 7.38
C LYS A 9 0.33 57.07 8.38
N SER A 10 -0.23 55.93 8.02
CA SER A 10 -0.01 54.68 8.73
C SER A 10 1.46 54.30 8.54
N SER A 11 2.28 54.49 9.55
CA SER A 11 3.62 53.95 9.62
C SER A 11 3.50 52.44 9.76
N ILE A 12 3.92 51.71 8.75
CA ILE A 12 4.18 50.27 8.82
C ILE A 12 5.26 50.07 9.89
N PRO A 13 5.11 49.12 10.82
CA PRO A 13 6.13 48.87 11.84
C PRO A 13 7.47 48.51 11.19
N GLU A 14 8.56 49.07 11.70
CA GLU A 14 9.94 48.80 11.19
C GLU A 14 10.28 47.31 11.06
N SER A 15 9.62 46.45 11.80
CA SER A 15 9.74 44.97 11.68
C SER A 15 9.14 44.41 10.38
N GLU A 16 8.09 45.05 9.84
CA GLU A 16 7.49 44.65 8.54
C GLU A 16 8.33 45.18 7.36
N GLU A 17 8.90 46.37 7.44
CA GLU A 17 9.79 46.91 6.41
C GLU A 17 11.10 46.11 6.32
N ASN A 18 11.67 45.66 7.43
CA ASN A 18 12.85 44.78 7.45
C ASN A 18 12.53 43.39 6.92
N ASN A 19 11.37 42.82 7.25
CA ASN A 19 10.94 41.53 6.69
C ASN A 19 10.68 41.61 5.18
N VAL A 20 10.14 42.73 4.68
CA VAL A 20 9.95 42.94 3.23
C VAL A 20 11.30 43.15 2.51
N LYS A 21 12.28 43.81 3.12
CA LYS A 21 13.64 43.93 2.53
C LYS A 21 14.38 42.60 2.48
N VAL A 22 14.38 41.83 3.55
CA VAL A 22 14.99 40.50 3.59
C VAL A 22 14.30 39.54 2.59
N LEU A 23 12.97 39.61 2.48
CA LEU A 23 12.21 38.86 1.47
C LEU A 23 12.54 39.29 0.03
N ASN A 24 12.78 40.56 -0.22
CA ASN A 24 13.16 41.07 -1.54
C ASN A 24 14.61 40.71 -1.91
N GLU A 25 15.53 40.71 -0.96
CA GLU A 25 16.92 40.27 -1.18
C GLU A 25 17.01 38.75 -1.43
N GLU A 26 16.27 37.92 -0.66
CA GLU A 26 16.13 36.47 -0.92
C GLU A 26 15.47 36.19 -2.27
N LEU A 27 14.45 36.95 -2.66
CA LEU A 27 13.81 36.82 -3.99
C LEU A 27 14.75 37.19 -5.14
N VAL A 28 15.66 38.15 -4.96
CA VAL A 28 16.62 38.54 -5.98
C VAL A 28 17.70 37.46 -6.16
N ASP A 29 18.25 36.89 -5.08
CA ASP A 29 19.25 35.80 -5.15
C ASP A 29 18.62 34.51 -5.71
N ILE A 30 17.41 34.16 -5.29
CA ILE A 30 16.61 33.05 -5.83
C ILE A 30 16.42 33.24 -7.35
N THR A 31 16.18 34.46 -7.82
CA THR A 31 15.92 34.74 -9.22
C THR A 31 17.12 34.49 -10.13
N GLU A 32 18.37 34.76 -9.69
CA GLU A 32 19.55 34.50 -10.49
C GLU A 32 19.92 33.03 -10.61
N GLU A 33 19.83 32.27 -9.51
CA GLU A 33 20.05 30.82 -9.52
C GLU A 33 19.00 30.09 -10.32
N VAL A 34 17.74 30.46 -10.18
CA VAL A 34 16.61 29.92 -10.94
C VAL A 34 16.80 30.17 -12.43
N LYS A 35 17.22 31.38 -12.83
CA LYS A 35 17.53 31.69 -14.24
C LYS A 35 18.59 30.78 -14.83
N LYS A 36 19.68 30.51 -14.10
CA LYS A 36 20.74 29.58 -14.55
C LYS A 36 20.20 28.16 -14.76
N VAL A 37 19.42 27.65 -13.81
CA VAL A 37 18.82 26.32 -13.94
C VAL A 37 17.76 26.28 -15.05
N ARG A 38 16.95 27.34 -15.20
CA ARG A 38 16.02 27.48 -16.30
C ARG A 38 16.70 27.41 -17.67
N GLU A 39 17.80 28.17 -17.86
CA GLU A 39 18.56 28.13 -19.10
C GLU A 39 19.14 26.74 -19.36
N GLN A 40 19.61 26.08 -18.33
CA GLN A 40 20.04 24.71 -18.39
C GLN A 40 18.88 23.77 -18.80
N ILE A 41 17.68 23.91 -18.22
CA ILE A 41 16.51 23.09 -18.60
C ILE A 41 16.11 23.40 -20.04
N LYS A 42 16.09 24.66 -20.46
CA LYS A 42 15.79 25.05 -21.85
C LYS A 42 16.76 24.48 -22.88
N SER A 43 18.02 24.22 -22.51
CA SER A 43 19.00 23.62 -23.42
C SER A 43 18.65 22.19 -23.83
N PHE A 44 17.80 21.49 -23.10
CA PHE A 44 17.43 20.10 -23.35
C PHE A 44 15.92 19.82 -23.38
N TYR A 45 15.08 20.78 -22.99
CA TYR A 45 13.63 20.75 -23.12
C TYR A 45 13.13 22.04 -23.73
N ASP A 46 12.55 21.97 -24.92
CA ASP A 46 11.87 23.08 -25.58
C ASP A 46 10.39 23.09 -25.20
N VAL A 47 10.13 23.27 -23.91
CA VAL A 47 8.77 23.25 -23.31
C VAL A 47 8.54 24.50 -22.47
N THR A 48 7.31 24.92 -22.33
CA THR A 48 6.91 26.07 -21.52
C THR A 48 6.32 25.66 -20.18
N THR A 49 5.66 24.52 -20.14
CA THR A 49 4.98 23.97 -18.96
C THR A 49 5.21 22.48 -18.81
N THR A 50 4.89 21.93 -17.63
CA THR A 50 4.96 20.49 -17.38
C THR A 50 3.91 19.67 -18.13
N GLU A 51 2.92 20.30 -18.76
CA GLU A 51 1.91 19.62 -19.57
C GLU A 51 2.52 18.95 -20.82
N GLU A 52 3.55 19.59 -21.37
CA GLU A 52 4.23 19.13 -22.58
C GLU A 52 5.25 18.01 -22.32
N ILE A 53 5.48 17.64 -21.06
CA ILE A 53 6.47 16.63 -20.67
C ILE A 53 5.84 15.25 -20.68
N GLU A 54 6.39 14.36 -21.50
CA GLU A 54 5.95 12.98 -21.59
C GLU A 54 6.28 12.19 -20.33
N VAL A 55 5.26 11.52 -19.76
CA VAL A 55 5.36 10.65 -18.59
C VAL A 55 5.24 9.20 -19.04
N PRO A 56 6.24 8.35 -18.75
CA PRO A 56 6.19 6.92 -19.08
C PRO A 56 4.96 6.23 -18.48
N GLU A 57 4.40 5.26 -19.20
CA GLU A 57 3.27 4.46 -18.72
C GLU A 57 3.71 3.39 -17.73
N ASN A 58 4.85 2.71 -18.00
CA ASN A 58 5.35 1.65 -17.13
C ASN A 58 5.89 2.23 -15.82
N LEU A 59 5.51 1.65 -14.69
CA LEU A 59 5.97 2.11 -13.38
C LEU A 59 7.49 2.02 -13.21
N ILE A 60 8.13 1.01 -13.79
CA ILE A 60 9.60 0.86 -13.67
C ILE A 60 10.37 2.00 -14.32
N ASP A 61 9.84 2.58 -15.41
CA ASP A 61 10.47 3.68 -16.13
C ASP A 61 10.17 5.04 -15.47
N GLN A 62 9.18 5.08 -14.56
CA GLN A 62 8.88 6.23 -13.73
C GLN A 62 9.81 6.36 -12.53
N VAL A 63 10.55 5.30 -12.17
CA VAL A 63 11.51 5.36 -11.04
C VAL A 63 12.64 6.32 -11.35
N ILE A 64 13.02 7.14 -10.37
CA ILE A 64 13.99 8.22 -10.54
C ILE A 64 15.20 7.98 -9.65
N GLY A 65 16.40 8.05 -10.26
CA GLY A 65 17.69 8.08 -9.57
C GLY A 65 18.07 6.79 -8.83
N GLN A 66 17.34 5.70 -9.07
CA GLN A 66 17.58 4.38 -8.48
C GLN A 66 18.04 3.37 -9.55
N ASP A 67 18.88 3.78 -10.47
CA ASP A 67 19.20 3.02 -11.69
C ASP A 67 19.73 1.62 -11.35
N HIS A 68 20.61 1.50 -10.34
CA HIS A 68 21.14 0.22 -9.87
C HIS A 68 20.02 -0.68 -9.28
N ALA A 69 19.14 -0.11 -8.45
CA ALA A 69 18.00 -0.84 -7.88
C ALA A 69 17.04 -1.32 -8.96
N VAL A 70 16.78 -0.49 -9.99
CA VAL A 70 15.94 -0.84 -11.15
C VAL A 70 16.52 -2.02 -11.92
N GLU A 71 17.83 -2.06 -12.18
CA GLU A 71 18.48 -3.19 -12.88
C GLU A 71 18.35 -4.50 -12.09
N ILE A 72 18.59 -4.44 -10.77
CA ILE A 72 18.45 -5.61 -9.91
C ILE A 72 16.99 -6.07 -9.88
N VAL A 73 16.03 -5.16 -9.74
CA VAL A 73 14.61 -5.51 -9.70
C VAL A 73 14.16 -6.11 -11.04
N LYS A 74 14.60 -5.57 -12.19
CA LYS A 74 14.34 -6.18 -13.51
C LYS A 74 14.88 -7.61 -13.61
N THR A 75 16.09 -7.85 -13.10
CA THR A 75 16.71 -9.18 -13.08
C THR A 75 15.99 -10.12 -12.10
N ALA A 76 15.68 -9.62 -10.90
CA ALA A 76 14.96 -10.37 -9.87
C ALA A 76 13.56 -10.78 -10.34
N ALA A 77 12.83 -9.89 -11.02
CA ALA A 77 11.51 -10.17 -11.58
C ALA A 77 11.55 -11.32 -12.60
N LYS A 78 12.47 -11.26 -13.58
CA LYS A 78 12.62 -12.29 -14.60
C LYS A 78 12.91 -13.69 -14.03
N GLN A 79 13.66 -13.75 -12.92
CA GLN A 79 14.07 -15.00 -12.27
C GLN A 79 13.21 -15.36 -11.05
N ARG A 80 12.17 -14.57 -10.76
CA ARG A 80 11.31 -14.75 -9.57
C ARG A 80 12.12 -14.85 -8.27
N ARG A 81 13.09 -13.93 -8.10
CA ARG A 81 13.95 -13.84 -6.92
C ARG A 81 13.38 -12.85 -5.90
N ASN A 82 13.55 -13.15 -4.62
CA ASN A 82 13.17 -12.26 -3.54
C ASN A 82 14.08 -11.02 -3.49
N VAL A 83 13.56 -9.89 -3.02
CA VAL A 83 14.31 -8.64 -2.92
C VAL A 83 14.11 -8.02 -1.54
N LEU A 84 15.19 -7.53 -0.94
CA LEU A 84 15.17 -6.71 0.27
C LEU A 84 15.64 -5.30 -0.10
N LEU A 85 14.75 -4.32 0.00
CA LEU A 85 15.01 -2.91 -0.30
C LEU A 85 15.28 -2.15 1.00
N ILE A 86 16.50 -1.66 1.19
CA ILE A 86 16.89 -0.91 2.38
C ILE A 86 17.20 0.53 2.01
N GLY A 87 16.58 1.48 2.67
CA GLY A 87 16.82 2.91 2.44
C GLY A 87 15.89 3.79 3.25
N GLU A 88 16.11 5.08 3.18
CA GLU A 88 15.31 6.07 3.88
C GLU A 88 13.84 6.09 3.41
N PRO A 89 12.92 6.60 4.24
CA PRO A 89 11.54 6.81 3.84
C PRO A 89 11.45 7.75 2.62
N GLY A 90 10.57 7.42 1.67
CA GLY A 90 10.34 8.28 0.50
C GLY A 90 11.31 8.10 -0.66
N THR A 91 12.24 7.12 -0.64
CA THR A 91 13.19 6.81 -1.72
C THR A 91 12.62 5.93 -2.84
N GLY A 92 11.33 5.62 -2.83
CA GLY A 92 10.66 4.87 -3.92
C GLY A 92 10.58 3.35 -3.74
N LYS A 93 10.84 2.81 -2.53
CA LYS A 93 10.79 1.36 -2.24
C LYS A 93 9.47 0.70 -2.66
N SER A 94 8.33 1.27 -2.24
CA SER A 94 7.00 0.72 -2.56
C SER A 94 6.69 0.78 -4.06
N MET A 95 7.16 1.82 -4.74
CA MET A 95 7.03 1.95 -6.19
C MET A 95 7.83 0.87 -6.94
N LEU A 96 9.05 0.57 -6.49
CA LEU A 96 9.85 -0.53 -7.03
C LEU A 96 9.20 -1.89 -6.79
N GLY A 97 8.57 -2.10 -5.62
CA GLY A 97 7.81 -3.32 -5.33
C GLY A 97 6.64 -3.51 -6.30
N LEU A 98 5.87 -2.45 -6.54
CA LEU A 98 4.75 -2.48 -7.48
C LEU A 98 5.23 -2.68 -8.92
N ALA A 99 6.28 -1.95 -9.33
CA ALA A 99 6.90 -2.11 -10.65
C ALA A 99 7.46 -3.53 -10.88
N MET A 100 7.99 -4.16 -9.84
CA MET A 100 8.44 -5.55 -9.91
C MET A 100 7.28 -6.52 -10.19
N ALA A 101 6.10 -6.28 -9.62
CA ALA A 101 4.94 -7.13 -9.87
C ALA A 101 4.49 -7.07 -11.34
N GLU A 102 4.54 -5.87 -11.97
CA GLU A 102 4.24 -5.73 -13.41
C GLU A 102 5.25 -6.47 -14.30
N LEU A 103 6.50 -6.57 -13.85
CA LEU A 103 7.59 -7.23 -14.58
C LEU A 103 7.65 -8.75 -14.37
N LEU A 104 6.90 -9.30 -13.40
CA LEU A 104 6.89 -10.74 -13.17
C LEU A 104 6.41 -11.50 -14.44
N PRO A 105 7.06 -12.63 -14.79
CA PRO A 105 6.60 -13.46 -15.89
C PRO A 105 5.13 -13.85 -15.69
N LYS A 106 4.36 -13.80 -16.77
CA LYS A 106 2.99 -14.30 -16.78
C LYS A 106 3.04 -15.82 -16.60
N GLU A 107 2.66 -16.27 -15.42
CA GLU A 107 2.42 -17.70 -15.16
C GLU A 107 0.92 -17.98 -15.26
N ASP A 108 0.58 -19.24 -15.51
CA ASP A 108 -0.81 -19.68 -15.43
C ASP A 108 -1.29 -19.55 -13.99
N LEU A 109 -2.12 -18.55 -13.72
CA LEU A 109 -2.69 -18.34 -12.42
C LEU A 109 -3.66 -19.48 -12.07
N GLU A 110 -3.74 -19.79 -10.79
CA GLU A 110 -4.60 -20.84 -10.26
C GLU A 110 -5.57 -20.26 -9.23
N ASP A 111 -6.80 -20.77 -9.28
CA ASP A 111 -7.76 -20.55 -8.20
C ASP A 111 -7.58 -21.65 -7.14
N ILE A 112 -7.84 -21.33 -5.88
CA ILE A 112 -7.71 -22.26 -4.77
C ILE A 112 -9.07 -22.48 -4.12
N LEU A 113 -9.45 -23.74 -3.97
CA LEU A 113 -10.70 -24.20 -3.40
C LEU A 113 -10.47 -24.98 -2.11
N ALA A 114 -11.31 -24.76 -1.11
CA ALA A 114 -11.42 -25.62 0.07
C ALA A 114 -12.64 -26.52 -0.03
N TYR A 115 -12.39 -27.82 0.05
CA TYR A 115 -13.42 -28.85 0.06
C TYR A 115 -13.63 -29.37 1.48
N PRO A 116 -14.86 -29.79 1.82
CA PRO A 116 -15.08 -30.55 3.05
C PRO A 116 -14.30 -31.86 3.02
N ASN A 117 -13.77 -32.28 4.15
CA ASN A 117 -13.10 -33.57 4.31
C ASN A 117 -14.02 -34.51 5.07
N PRO A 118 -14.51 -35.60 4.43
CA PRO A 118 -15.40 -36.56 5.11
C PRO A 118 -14.69 -37.32 6.22
N ASP A 119 -13.37 -37.53 6.10
CA ASP A 119 -12.59 -38.35 7.04
C ASP A 119 -12.25 -37.55 8.31
N ASP A 120 -12.02 -36.24 8.16
CA ASP A 120 -11.75 -35.32 9.28
C ASP A 120 -12.38 -33.95 8.98
N PRO A 121 -13.55 -33.64 9.56
CA PRO A 121 -14.23 -32.37 9.34
C PRO A 121 -13.40 -31.12 9.71
N ASN A 122 -12.40 -31.24 10.58
CA ASN A 122 -11.55 -30.15 11.02
C ASN A 122 -10.34 -29.89 10.12
N THR A 123 -10.11 -30.79 9.15
CA THR A 123 -8.99 -30.68 8.19
C THR A 123 -9.54 -30.56 6.76
N PRO A 124 -10.01 -29.35 6.33
CA PRO A 124 -10.50 -29.13 4.97
C PRO A 124 -9.45 -29.48 3.93
N ARG A 125 -9.86 -30.17 2.85
CA ARG A 125 -9.00 -30.52 1.72
C ARG A 125 -8.83 -29.33 0.79
N ILE A 126 -7.62 -29.16 0.24
CA ILE A 126 -7.28 -28.07 -0.67
C ILE A 126 -7.09 -28.61 -2.09
N ARG A 127 -7.65 -27.91 -3.07
CA ARG A 127 -7.48 -28.21 -4.50
C ARG A 127 -7.21 -26.93 -5.27
N THR A 128 -6.31 -27.00 -6.23
CA THR A 128 -6.02 -25.94 -7.19
C THR A 128 -6.68 -26.27 -8.53
N VAL A 129 -7.16 -25.25 -9.18
CA VAL A 129 -7.76 -25.30 -10.51
C VAL A 129 -7.27 -24.13 -11.35
N PRO A 130 -7.22 -24.25 -12.69
CA PRO A 130 -6.86 -23.12 -13.53
C PRO A 130 -7.74 -21.89 -13.27
N ARG A 131 -7.16 -20.70 -13.46
CA ARG A 131 -7.80 -19.40 -13.28
C ARG A 131 -9.23 -19.35 -13.85
N GLY A 132 -10.18 -18.86 -13.07
CA GLY A 132 -11.58 -18.65 -13.44
C GLY A 132 -12.45 -19.92 -13.43
N LYS A 133 -11.86 -21.12 -13.26
CA LYS A 133 -12.63 -22.37 -13.21
C LYS A 133 -13.29 -22.61 -11.84
N ALA A 134 -12.80 -21.96 -10.78
CA ALA A 134 -13.37 -22.15 -9.45
C ALA A 134 -14.88 -21.79 -9.38
N ARG A 135 -15.27 -20.71 -10.03
CA ARG A 135 -16.67 -20.26 -10.08
C ARG A 135 -17.57 -21.25 -10.82
N LEU A 136 -17.10 -21.76 -11.96
CA LEU A 136 -17.84 -22.77 -12.74
C LEU A 136 -18.08 -24.03 -11.91
N ILE A 137 -17.06 -24.52 -11.21
CA ILE A 137 -17.16 -25.68 -10.31
C ILE A 137 -18.18 -25.45 -9.22
N ILE A 138 -18.19 -24.27 -8.59
CA ILE A 138 -19.18 -23.95 -7.57
C ILE A 138 -20.59 -23.92 -8.14
N ASP A 139 -20.76 -23.32 -9.31
CA ASP A 139 -22.08 -23.22 -9.94
C ASP A 139 -22.61 -24.61 -10.35
N GLU A 140 -21.72 -25.50 -10.85
CA GLU A 140 -22.05 -26.90 -11.10
C GLU A 140 -22.45 -27.64 -9.81
N HIS A 141 -21.68 -27.51 -8.73
CA HIS A 141 -22.01 -28.11 -7.44
C HIS A 141 -23.34 -27.60 -6.87
N LYS A 142 -23.61 -26.29 -7.00
CA LYS A 142 -24.89 -25.71 -6.61
C LYS A 142 -26.05 -26.24 -7.44
N ALA A 143 -25.86 -26.36 -8.76
CA ALA A 143 -26.87 -26.93 -9.65
C ALA A 143 -27.16 -28.41 -9.33
N MET A 144 -26.10 -29.20 -9.09
CA MET A 144 -26.26 -30.60 -8.64
C MET A 144 -26.96 -30.67 -7.29
N ALA A 145 -26.64 -29.79 -6.35
CA ALA A 145 -27.33 -29.69 -5.06
C ALA A 145 -28.84 -29.47 -5.21
N LYS A 146 -29.18 -28.47 -6.01
CA LYS A 146 -30.57 -28.11 -6.27
C LYS A 146 -31.34 -29.28 -6.92
N LYS A 147 -30.74 -29.93 -7.92
CA LYS A 147 -31.30 -31.09 -8.59
C LYS A 147 -31.51 -32.27 -7.62
N GLN A 148 -30.58 -32.51 -6.71
CA GLN A 148 -30.73 -33.55 -5.68
C GLN A 148 -31.86 -33.21 -4.71
N GLU A 149 -32.00 -31.95 -4.28
CA GLU A 149 -33.15 -31.55 -3.43
C GLU A 149 -34.49 -31.69 -4.14
N GLU A 150 -34.54 -31.29 -5.42
CA GLU A 150 -35.76 -31.47 -6.25
C GLU A 150 -36.12 -32.96 -6.41
N THR A 151 -35.13 -33.80 -6.67
CA THR A 151 -35.35 -35.27 -6.77
C THR A 151 -35.83 -35.84 -5.45
N LYS A 152 -35.25 -35.47 -4.31
CA LYS A 152 -35.69 -35.90 -2.99
C LYS A 152 -37.13 -35.44 -2.70
N ARG A 153 -37.50 -34.22 -3.08
CA ARG A 153 -38.91 -33.75 -2.96
C ARG A 153 -39.85 -34.55 -3.82
N MET A 154 -39.49 -34.82 -5.08
CA MET A 154 -40.33 -35.68 -5.95
C MET A 154 -40.50 -37.06 -5.35
N ILE A 155 -39.44 -37.72 -4.89
CA ILE A 155 -39.56 -39.05 -4.24
C ILE A 155 -40.49 -38.98 -3.03
N LEU A 156 -40.39 -37.95 -2.19
CA LEU A 156 -41.26 -37.74 -1.05
C LEU A 156 -42.74 -37.62 -1.46
N PHE A 157 -43.02 -36.79 -2.50
CA PHE A 157 -44.37 -36.67 -3.03
C PHE A 157 -44.92 -37.99 -3.58
N PHE A 158 -44.09 -38.80 -4.28
CA PHE A 158 -44.48 -40.12 -4.75
C PHE A 158 -44.77 -41.09 -3.59
N VAL A 159 -43.96 -41.11 -2.54
CA VAL A 159 -44.18 -41.94 -1.37
C VAL A 159 -45.47 -41.56 -0.64
N ILE A 160 -45.67 -40.25 -0.41
CA ILE A 160 -46.89 -39.77 0.21
C ILE A 160 -48.12 -40.10 -0.66
N GLY A 161 -48.05 -39.89 -1.97
CA GLY A 161 -49.10 -40.24 -2.92
C GLY A 161 -49.44 -41.73 -2.89
N ALA A 162 -48.45 -42.60 -2.89
CA ALA A 162 -48.61 -44.05 -2.81
C ALA A 162 -49.31 -44.46 -1.50
N ILE A 163 -48.96 -43.88 -0.37
CA ILE A 163 -49.58 -44.15 0.93
C ILE A 163 -51.08 -43.75 0.92
N VAL A 164 -51.40 -42.58 0.36
CA VAL A 164 -52.77 -42.10 0.25
C VAL A 164 -53.60 -43.01 -0.66
N VAL A 165 -53.05 -43.45 -1.82
CA VAL A 165 -53.77 -44.38 -2.73
C VAL A 165 -54.01 -45.74 -2.08
N ILE A 166 -53.01 -46.31 -1.37
CA ILE A 166 -53.15 -47.57 -0.65
C ILE A 166 -54.20 -47.43 0.44
N ALA A 167 -54.21 -46.33 1.19
CA ALA A 167 -55.18 -46.08 2.23
C ALA A 167 -56.60 -45.92 1.69
N LEU A 168 -56.77 -45.38 0.50
CA LEU A 168 -58.02 -45.21 -0.22
C LEU A 168 -58.58 -46.59 -0.65
N THR A 169 -57.73 -47.47 -1.19
CA THR A 169 -58.15 -48.83 -1.61
C THR A 169 -58.53 -49.73 -0.45
N GLN A 170 -58.00 -49.51 0.74
CA GLN A 170 -58.28 -50.26 1.94
C GLN A 170 -59.39 -49.64 2.79
N GLY A 171 -60.01 -48.56 2.37
CA GLY A 171 -61.09 -47.88 3.13
C GLY A 171 -60.62 -47.18 4.41
N GLN A 172 -59.34 -47.01 4.63
CA GLN A 172 -58.70 -46.44 5.84
C GLN A 172 -58.12 -45.06 5.60
N LEU A 173 -58.78 -44.16 4.87
CA LEU A 173 -58.32 -42.89 4.42
C LEU A 173 -57.76 -41.99 5.55
N LEU A 174 -58.40 -41.96 6.71
CA LEU A 174 -58.00 -41.16 7.87
C LEU A 174 -56.67 -41.60 8.42
N TRP A 175 -56.36 -42.89 8.50
CA TRP A 175 -55.07 -43.42 8.94
C TRP A 175 -53.96 -43.19 7.92
N GLY A 176 -54.30 -43.27 6.63
CA GLY A 176 -53.37 -42.96 5.56
C GLY A 176 -52.93 -41.48 5.53
N LEU A 177 -53.92 -40.59 5.72
CA LEU A 177 -53.61 -39.15 5.85
C LEU A 177 -52.77 -38.83 7.08
N PHE A 178 -53.09 -39.45 8.23
CA PHE A 178 -52.30 -39.28 9.45
C PHE A 178 -50.83 -39.76 9.27
N LEU A 179 -50.63 -40.91 8.65
CA LEU A 179 -49.30 -41.45 8.34
C LEU A 179 -48.55 -40.56 7.35
N ALA A 180 -49.24 -40.05 6.32
CA ALA A 180 -48.65 -39.12 5.34
C ALA A 180 -48.14 -37.82 5.99
N VAL A 181 -48.93 -37.26 6.94
CA VAL A 181 -48.55 -36.09 7.72
C VAL A 181 -47.36 -36.38 8.62
N ILE A 182 -47.35 -37.54 9.30
CA ILE A 182 -46.19 -37.94 10.14
C ILE A 182 -44.92 -38.07 9.30
N ILE A 183 -44.99 -38.70 8.13
CA ILE A 183 -43.82 -38.85 7.23
C ILE A 183 -43.38 -37.50 6.69
N PHE A 184 -44.32 -36.64 6.30
CA PHE A 184 -44.03 -35.30 5.84
C PHE A 184 -43.28 -34.47 6.91
N PHE A 185 -43.82 -34.41 8.13
CA PHE A 185 -43.18 -33.72 9.24
C PHE A 185 -41.93 -34.44 9.74
N GLY A 186 -41.92 -35.77 9.78
CA GLY A 186 -40.74 -36.55 10.15
C GLY A 186 -39.58 -36.33 9.20
N MET A 187 -39.81 -36.34 7.89
CA MET A 187 -38.73 -36.02 6.93
C MET A 187 -38.33 -34.52 6.92
N GLN A 188 -39.20 -33.63 7.37
CA GLN A 188 -38.87 -32.23 7.52
C GLN A 188 -38.04 -31.96 8.79
N THR A 189 -38.29 -32.69 9.87
CA THR A 189 -37.50 -32.66 11.12
C THR A 189 -36.21 -33.48 11.01
N PHE A 190 -36.28 -34.65 10.39
CA PHE A 190 -35.09 -35.44 9.98
C PHE A 190 -34.50 -34.95 8.64
N ARG A 191 -34.40 -33.63 8.42
CA ARG A 191 -33.47 -33.09 7.43
C ARG A 191 -32.08 -33.52 7.87
N ILE A 192 -31.75 -34.79 7.54
CA ILE A 192 -30.37 -35.20 7.47
C ILE A 192 -29.74 -34.16 6.54
N LYS A 193 -28.97 -33.27 7.11
CA LYS A 193 -28.09 -32.32 6.40
C LYS A 193 -27.14 -33.17 5.57
N ASN A 194 -27.62 -33.77 4.48
CA ASN A 194 -26.72 -34.08 3.38
C ASN A 194 -26.32 -32.71 2.84
N GLN A 195 -25.37 -32.09 3.55
CA GLN A 195 -24.70 -30.93 3.07
C GLN A 195 -24.07 -31.35 1.76
N VAL A 196 -24.69 -30.93 0.66
CA VAL A 196 -24.02 -31.01 -0.64
C VAL A 196 -22.69 -30.34 -0.43
N MET A 197 -21.62 -31.10 -0.71
CA MET A 197 -20.25 -30.68 -0.47
C MET A 197 -19.86 -29.59 -1.44
N ILE A 198 -20.40 -28.38 -1.27
CA ILE A 198 -20.08 -27.22 -2.08
C ILE A 198 -18.74 -26.68 -1.61
N PRO A 199 -17.71 -26.66 -2.47
CA PRO A 199 -16.42 -26.11 -2.07
C PRO A 199 -16.49 -24.59 -1.90
N LYS A 200 -15.61 -24.05 -1.03
CA LYS A 200 -15.42 -22.60 -0.87
C LYS A 200 -14.25 -22.15 -1.72
N VAL A 201 -14.39 -21.02 -2.45
CA VAL A 201 -13.23 -20.34 -3.08
C VAL A 201 -12.42 -19.62 -2.00
N LEU A 202 -11.16 -20.00 -1.87
CA LEU A 202 -10.20 -19.32 -1.00
C LEU A 202 -9.46 -18.21 -1.75
N VAL A 203 -9.05 -18.46 -3.00
CA VAL A 203 -8.38 -17.50 -3.86
C VAL A 203 -9.03 -17.53 -5.23
N ASP A 204 -9.51 -16.37 -5.68
CA ASP A 204 -10.12 -16.16 -7.00
C ASP A 204 -9.23 -15.22 -7.81
N ASN A 205 -8.53 -15.77 -8.78
CA ASN A 205 -7.65 -15.04 -9.67
C ASN A 205 -8.32 -14.67 -11.02
N SER A 206 -9.63 -14.89 -11.16
CA SER A 206 -10.37 -14.64 -12.41
C SER A 206 -10.23 -13.22 -12.97
N LYS A 207 -10.01 -12.24 -12.08
CA LYS A 207 -9.90 -10.81 -12.41
C LYS A 207 -8.49 -10.34 -12.76
N TRP A 208 -7.46 -11.15 -12.49
CA TRP A 208 -6.07 -10.74 -12.66
C TRP A 208 -5.54 -11.17 -14.03
N ASP A 209 -5.08 -10.20 -14.83
CA ASP A 209 -4.40 -10.46 -16.12
C ASP A 209 -2.87 -10.47 -15.99
N HIS A 210 -2.36 -10.12 -14.81
CA HIS A 210 -0.95 -10.08 -14.43
C HIS A 210 -0.75 -10.73 -13.07
N ALA A 211 0.50 -10.89 -12.66
CA ALA A 211 0.83 -11.45 -11.35
C ALA A 211 0.20 -10.62 -10.22
N PRO A 212 -0.53 -11.23 -9.27
CA PRO A 212 -1.17 -10.50 -8.18
C PRO A 212 -0.12 -9.80 -7.30
N PHE A 213 -0.37 -8.53 -6.99
CA PHE A 213 0.41 -7.74 -6.04
C PHE A 213 -0.38 -7.61 -4.73
N LEU A 214 0.20 -8.10 -3.65
CA LEU A 214 -0.39 -8.01 -2.30
C LEU A 214 0.52 -7.20 -1.39
N ASP A 215 -0.03 -6.14 -0.81
CA ASP A 215 0.65 -5.34 0.21
C ASP A 215 0.29 -5.86 1.60
N GLY A 216 1.26 -6.49 2.25
CA GLY A 216 1.15 -7.06 3.61
C GLY A 216 1.71 -6.15 4.70
N THR A 217 1.98 -4.88 4.39
CA THR A 217 2.51 -3.91 5.35
C THR A 217 1.57 -3.74 6.54
N GLY A 218 2.09 -3.91 7.76
CA GLY A 218 1.30 -3.77 8.99
C GLY A 218 0.20 -4.82 9.18
N ALA A 219 0.16 -5.88 8.37
CA ALA A 219 -0.88 -6.90 8.48
C ALA A 219 -0.76 -7.69 9.80
N HIS A 220 -1.88 -7.97 10.44
CA HIS A 220 -1.93 -8.90 11.57
C HIS A 220 -1.91 -10.37 11.09
N ALA A 221 -1.64 -11.30 12.00
CA ALA A 221 -1.41 -12.71 11.67
C ALA A 221 -2.54 -13.33 10.84
N GLY A 222 -3.80 -13.12 11.22
CA GLY A 222 -4.95 -13.66 10.48
C GLY A 222 -5.07 -13.12 9.06
N ALA A 223 -4.78 -11.82 8.84
CA ALA A 223 -4.79 -11.23 7.50
C ALA A 223 -3.62 -11.74 6.65
N LEU A 224 -2.44 -11.91 7.23
CA LEU A 224 -1.25 -12.33 6.52
C LEU A 224 -1.23 -13.84 6.24
N LEU A 225 -1.48 -14.67 7.26
CA LEU A 225 -1.33 -16.12 7.22
C LEU A 225 -2.65 -16.86 6.97
N GLY A 226 -3.77 -16.15 7.00
CA GLY A 226 -5.11 -16.72 6.97
C GLY A 226 -5.65 -17.04 8.36
N ASP A 227 -6.96 -17.21 8.42
CA ASP A 227 -7.67 -17.46 9.67
C ASP A 227 -8.88 -18.37 9.43
N VAL A 228 -9.46 -18.86 10.53
CA VAL A 228 -10.70 -19.59 10.52
C VAL A 228 -11.73 -18.79 11.32
N ARG A 229 -12.75 -18.30 10.63
CA ARG A 229 -13.82 -17.53 11.29
C ARG A 229 -14.43 -18.30 12.45
N HIS A 230 -14.68 -17.61 13.53
CA HIS A 230 -15.40 -18.15 14.66
C HIS A 230 -16.83 -18.52 14.27
N ASP A 231 -17.30 -19.67 14.75
CA ASP A 231 -18.70 -20.07 14.56
C ASP A 231 -19.57 -19.46 15.67
N PRO A 232 -20.46 -18.50 15.37
CA PRO A 232 -21.32 -17.90 16.40
C PRO A 232 -22.30 -18.90 17.04
N PHE A 233 -22.56 -20.04 16.38
CA PHE A 233 -23.42 -21.08 16.88
C PHE A 233 -22.62 -22.28 17.42
N GLN A 234 -21.90 -22.11 18.50
CA GLN A 234 -21.12 -23.19 19.14
C GLN A 234 -21.96 -24.34 19.70
N SER A 235 -23.22 -24.48 19.34
CA SER A 235 -24.14 -25.46 19.89
C SER A 235 -24.24 -26.73 19.02
N GLY A 236 -23.51 -27.76 19.42
CA GLY A 236 -23.93 -29.13 19.22
C GLY A 236 -24.16 -29.65 17.79
N GLY A 237 -23.25 -29.41 16.84
CA GLY A 237 -23.27 -30.09 15.54
C GLY A 237 -24.11 -29.42 14.43
N LEU A 238 -24.70 -28.27 14.66
CA LEU A 238 -25.43 -27.46 13.69
C LEU A 238 -24.65 -26.27 13.13
N GLY A 239 -23.39 -26.17 13.47
CA GLY A 239 -22.50 -25.05 13.09
C GLY A 239 -22.12 -25.03 11.61
N THR A 240 -21.57 -23.90 11.18
CA THR A 240 -21.00 -23.73 9.81
C THR A 240 -19.82 -24.68 9.62
N PRO A 241 -19.77 -25.49 8.54
CA PRO A 241 -18.67 -26.41 8.28
C PRO A 241 -17.30 -25.71 8.25
N ALA A 242 -16.25 -26.41 8.70
CA ALA A 242 -14.92 -25.83 8.81
C ALA A 242 -14.40 -25.25 7.48
N HIS A 243 -14.61 -25.92 6.34
CA HIS A 243 -14.17 -25.45 5.03
C HIS A 243 -14.84 -24.13 4.61
N GLU A 244 -16.05 -23.82 5.07
CA GLU A 244 -16.72 -22.55 4.80
C GLU A 244 -16.22 -21.41 5.69
N ARG A 245 -15.60 -21.74 6.83
CA ARG A 245 -15.05 -20.74 7.78
C ARG A 245 -13.63 -20.32 7.49
N VAL A 246 -12.89 -21.11 6.69
CA VAL A 246 -11.49 -20.82 6.34
C VAL A 246 -11.39 -19.56 5.49
N GLU A 247 -10.47 -18.66 5.82
CA GLU A 247 -10.15 -17.44 5.07
C GLU A 247 -8.68 -17.44 4.64
N ALA A 248 -8.44 -17.23 3.34
CA ALA A 248 -7.08 -17.16 2.81
C ALA A 248 -6.37 -15.89 3.25
N GLY A 249 -5.13 -16.04 3.76
CA GLY A 249 -4.26 -14.91 4.04
C GLY A 249 -3.58 -14.34 2.80
N MET A 250 -2.90 -13.21 2.98
CA MET A 250 -2.19 -12.53 1.88
C MET A 250 -1.12 -13.39 1.23
N ILE A 251 -0.41 -14.26 2.00
CA ILE A 251 0.58 -15.21 1.46
C ILE A 251 -0.04 -16.17 0.43
N HIS A 252 -1.29 -16.60 0.65
CA HIS A 252 -2.02 -17.49 -0.26
C HIS A 252 -2.58 -16.72 -1.47
N LYS A 253 -3.11 -15.52 -1.24
CA LYS A 253 -3.60 -14.63 -2.31
C LYS A 253 -2.47 -14.17 -3.23
N ALA A 254 -1.23 -14.08 -2.71
CA ALA A 254 -0.03 -13.76 -3.48
C ALA A 254 0.54 -14.98 -4.25
N HIS A 255 -0.13 -16.13 -4.24
CA HIS A 255 0.31 -17.32 -4.97
C HIS A 255 0.58 -17.00 -6.44
N LYS A 256 1.77 -17.37 -6.96
CA LYS A 256 2.29 -17.03 -8.30
C LYS A 256 2.45 -15.53 -8.58
N GLY A 257 2.32 -14.69 -7.55
CA GLY A 257 2.47 -13.25 -7.60
C GLY A 257 3.58 -12.72 -6.68
N LEU A 258 3.37 -11.51 -6.16
CA LEU A 258 4.30 -10.78 -5.32
C LEU A 258 3.64 -10.40 -3.99
N LEU A 259 4.33 -10.67 -2.89
CA LEU A 259 4.01 -10.17 -1.56
C LEU A 259 4.99 -9.03 -1.23
N PHE A 260 4.47 -7.82 -1.10
CA PHE A 260 5.22 -6.65 -0.65
C PHE A 260 5.00 -6.43 0.84
N ILE A 261 6.07 -6.14 1.58
CA ILE A 261 5.99 -5.80 3.01
C ILE A 261 6.95 -4.66 3.28
N ASP A 262 6.43 -3.47 3.51
CA ASP A 262 7.23 -2.35 4.02
C ASP A 262 7.44 -2.49 5.53
N GLU A 263 8.57 -2.02 6.01
CA GLU A 263 8.97 -2.11 7.41
C GLU A 263 8.80 -3.51 8.00
N ILE A 264 9.38 -4.52 7.34
CA ILE A 264 9.22 -5.94 7.69
C ILE A 264 9.56 -6.25 9.17
N SER A 265 10.38 -5.41 9.82
CA SER A 265 10.70 -5.49 11.26
C SER A 265 9.49 -5.28 12.16
N THR A 266 8.44 -4.59 11.70
CA THR A 266 7.22 -4.38 12.48
C THR A 266 6.39 -5.66 12.64
N LEU A 267 6.60 -6.65 11.76
CA LEU A 267 5.97 -7.95 11.88
C LEU A 267 6.58 -8.75 13.06
N LYS A 268 5.72 -9.32 13.88
CA LYS A 268 6.14 -10.23 14.95
C LYS A 268 7.05 -11.34 14.42
N ILE A 269 8.05 -11.75 15.17
CA ILE A 269 9.05 -12.78 14.79
C ILE A 269 8.37 -14.07 14.31
N GLN A 270 7.29 -14.48 14.95
CA GLN A 270 6.50 -15.65 14.56
C GLN A 270 5.92 -15.55 13.14
N MET A 271 5.48 -14.35 12.74
CA MET A 271 4.96 -14.10 11.39
C MET A 271 6.09 -14.11 10.36
N GLN A 272 7.26 -13.57 10.70
CA GLN A 272 8.45 -13.64 9.84
C GLN A 272 8.91 -15.11 9.65
N GLN A 273 8.81 -15.95 10.67
CA GLN A 273 9.08 -17.39 10.58
C GLN A 273 8.04 -18.12 9.70
N ALA A 274 6.77 -17.75 9.81
CA ALA A 274 5.71 -18.32 8.97
C ALA A 274 5.92 -17.95 7.48
N ILE A 275 6.29 -16.69 7.19
CA ILE A 275 6.67 -16.26 5.83
C ILE A 275 7.85 -17.08 5.33
N LEU A 276 8.90 -17.28 6.14
CA LEU A 276 10.04 -18.10 5.80
C LEU A 276 9.64 -19.53 5.44
N THR A 277 8.76 -20.15 6.25
CA THR A 277 8.23 -21.50 5.99
C THR A 277 7.46 -21.53 4.67
N GLY A 278 6.56 -20.57 4.44
CA GLY A 278 5.81 -20.44 3.19
C GLY A 278 6.72 -20.31 1.96
N MET A 279 7.79 -19.51 2.06
CA MET A 279 8.78 -19.35 1.00
C MET A 279 9.58 -20.64 0.73
N GLN A 280 9.86 -21.44 1.75
CA GLN A 280 10.63 -22.68 1.63
C GLN A 280 9.79 -23.81 1.07
N GLU A 281 8.60 -24.02 1.63
CA GLU A 281 7.72 -25.13 1.28
C GLU A 281 6.78 -24.81 0.11
N LYS A 282 6.68 -23.53 -0.28
CA LYS A 282 5.73 -22.98 -1.28
C LYS A 282 4.27 -23.30 -0.96
N ALA A 283 4.00 -23.66 0.28
CA ALA A 283 2.68 -23.96 0.81
C ALA A 283 2.65 -23.71 2.32
N TYR A 284 1.51 -23.25 2.83
CA TYR A 284 1.33 -22.99 4.27
C TYR A 284 -0.11 -23.34 4.69
N PRO A 285 -0.33 -24.09 5.80
CA PRO A 285 -1.67 -24.41 6.25
C PRO A 285 -2.33 -23.19 6.90
N ILE A 286 -3.65 -23.05 6.72
CA ILE A 286 -4.44 -22.05 7.43
C ILE A 286 -4.93 -22.67 8.73
N THR A 287 -4.67 -21.97 9.84
CA THR A 287 -5.09 -22.37 11.20
C THR A 287 -5.84 -21.23 11.85
N GLY A 288 -6.81 -21.55 12.71
CA GLY A 288 -7.50 -20.54 13.52
C GLY A 288 -6.49 -19.82 14.43
N GLN A 289 -6.55 -18.48 14.44
CA GLN A 289 -5.65 -17.62 15.20
C GLN A 289 -6.23 -17.22 16.58
N SER A 290 -7.47 -17.62 16.89
CA SER A 290 -8.13 -17.27 18.13
C SER A 290 -7.68 -18.18 19.28
N GLU A 291 -7.01 -17.62 20.27
CA GLU A 291 -6.64 -18.31 21.53
C GLU A 291 -7.87 -18.62 22.42
N MET A 292 -9.01 -18.03 22.13
CA MET A 292 -10.23 -18.14 22.98
C MET A 292 -11.12 -19.32 22.64
N SER A 293 -10.86 -20.10 21.60
CA SER A 293 -11.69 -21.25 21.27
C SER A 293 -11.08 -22.53 21.87
N SER A 294 -11.65 -23.02 22.95
CA SER A 294 -11.40 -24.36 23.49
C SER A 294 -11.97 -25.51 22.64
N GLY A 295 -12.44 -25.21 21.42
CA GLY A 295 -12.95 -26.16 20.45
C GLY A 295 -11.86 -26.71 19.53
N ALA A 296 -12.16 -27.84 18.84
CA ALA A 296 -11.24 -28.50 17.92
C ALA A 296 -10.56 -27.50 16.97
N MET A 297 -9.21 -27.47 17.00
CA MET A 297 -8.40 -26.58 16.16
C MET A 297 -8.58 -26.96 14.69
N VAL A 298 -9.27 -26.12 13.92
CA VAL A 298 -9.36 -26.29 12.48
C VAL A 298 -8.03 -25.94 11.84
N ARG A 299 -7.51 -26.89 11.07
CA ARG A 299 -6.25 -26.72 10.30
C ARG A 299 -6.44 -27.30 8.91
N THR A 300 -6.28 -26.50 7.86
CA THR A 300 -6.38 -27.00 6.49
C THR A 300 -5.21 -27.90 6.10
N GLU A 301 -5.36 -28.68 5.02
CA GLU A 301 -4.21 -29.15 4.25
C GLU A 301 -3.33 -27.95 3.88
N LYS A 302 -2.07 -28.21 3.47
CA LYS A 302 -1.18 -27.13 3.02
C LYS A 302 -1.76 -26.42 1.81
N VAL A 303 -1.98 -25.10 1.95
CA VAL A 303 -2.50 -24.22 0.88
C VAL A 303 -1.32 -23.68 0.09
N PRO A 304 -1.31 -23.75 -1.24
CA PRO A 304 -0.24 -23.20 -2.07
C PRO A 304 0.01 -21.72 -1.82
N CYS A 305 1.29 -21.33 -1.68
CA CYS A 305 1.71 -19.94 -1.47
C CYS A 305 3.09 -19.67 -2.09
N ASN A 306 3.27 -19.99 -3.38
CA ASN A 306 4.50 -19.74 -4.10
C ASN A 306 4.54 -18.26 -4.56
N PHE A 307 4.95 -17.37 -3.69
CA PHE A 307 5.06 -15.92 -3.94
C PHE A 307 6.52 -15.46 -4.02
N VAL A 308 6.76 -14.32 -4.64
CA VAL A 308 8.01 -13.57 -4.56
C VAL A 308 7.87 -12.56 -3.43
N LEU A 309 8.79 -12.57 -2.48
CA LEU A 309 8.82 -11.60 -1.39
C LEU A 309 9.64 -10.37 -1.81
N VAL A 310 9.03 -9.19 -1.72
CA VAL A 310 9.73 -7.90 -1.69
C VAL A 310 9.55 -7.30 -0.31
N ALA A 311 10.60 -7.38 0.49
CA ALA A 311 10.63 -6.75 1.80
C ALA A 311 11.32 -5.40 1.71
N ALA A 312 10.82 -4.41 2.45
CA ALA A 312 11.39 -3.09 2.51
C ALA A 312 11.60 -2.65 3.97
N GLY A 313 12.50 -1.69 4.17
CA GLY A 313 12.76 -1.11 5.47
C GLY A 313 13.89 -0.08 5.45
N ASN A 314 14.30 0.37 6.63
CA ASN A 314 15.45 1.22 6.86
C ASN A 314 16.65 0.41 7.39
N LEU A 315 17.76 1.06 7.73
CA LEU A 315 18.93 0.36 8.28
C LEU A 315 18.67 -0.29 9.64
N GLU A 316 17.75 0.25 10.44
CA GLU A 316 17.36 -0.32 11.73
C GLU A 316 16.60 -1.64 11.54
N THR A 317 15.77 -1.72 10.48
CA THR A 317 15.05 -2.95 10.10
C THR A 317 15.97 -4.17 10.01
N LEU A 318 17.23 -4.00 9.58
CA LEU A 318 18.18 -5.09 9.49
C LEU A 318 18.55 -5.72 10.85
N ARG A 319 18.44 -4.96 11.94
CA ARG A 319 18.73 -5.43 13.32
C ARG A 319 17.57 -6.25 13.87
N ASP A 320 16.34 -5.85 13.52
CA ASP A 320 15.11 -6.40 14.09
C ASP A 320 14.48 -7.49 13.20
N MET A 321 15.01 -7.66 11.98
CA MET A 321 14.58 -8.72 11.08
C MET A 321 15.10 -10.09 11.53
N HIS A 322 14.24 -11.13 11.44
CA HIS A 322 14.62 -12.49 11.80
C HIS A 322 15.84 -12.97 10.97
N PRO A 323 16.94 -13.40 11.60
CA PRO A 323 18.20 -13.70 10.89
C PRO A 323 18.05 -14.77 9.81
N ALA A 324 17.22 -15.81 10.02
CA ALA A 324 17.00 -16.86 9.03
C ALA A 324 16.22 -16.35 7.80
N LEU A 325 15.27 -15.43 7.99
CA LEU A 325 14.54 -14.81 6.87
C LEU A 325 15.49 -13.94 6.04
N ARG A 326 16.31 -13.11 6.69
CA ARG A 326 17.33 -12.31 6.01
C ARG A 326 18.34 -13.19 5.25
N SER A 327 18.85 -14.24 5.88
CA SER A 327 19.75 -15.20 5.25
C SER A 327 19.11 -15.85 4.01
N ARG A 328 17.81 -16.16 4.08
CA ARG A 328 17.08 -16.75 2.94
C ARG A 328 16.94 -15.75 1.78
N VAL A 329 16.59 -14.50 2.07
CA VAL A 329 16.51 -13.46 1.02
C VAL A 329 17.88 -13.25 0.41
N ARG A 330 18.94 -13.10 1.21
CA ARG A 330 20.32 -12.91 0.74
C ARG A 330 20.85 -14.08 -0.09
N GLY A 331 20.54 -15.31 0.30
CA GLY A 331 21.08 -16.51 -0.37
C GLY A 331 20.35 -16.85 -1.67
N TYR A 332 19.08 -16.45 -1.84
CA TYR A 332 18.25 -16.80 -2.99
C TYR A 332 17.64 -15.58 -3.69
N GLY A 333 18.11 -14.39 -3.38
CA GLY A 333 17.60 -13.13 -3.91
C GLY A 333 18.64 -12.03 -3.84
N TYR A 334 18.18 -10.80 -3.66
CA TYR A 334 19.02 -9.61 -3.67
C TYR A 334 18.74 -8.71 -2.47
N GLU A 335 19.80 -8.16 -1.86
CA GLU A 335 19.71 -7.04 -0.93
C GLU A 335 20.12 -5.78 -1.72
N VAL A 336 19.28 -4.75 -1.70
CA VAL A 336 19.47 -3.52 -2.46
C VAL A 336 19.43 -2.33 -1.52
N TYR A 337 20.47 -1.51 -1.55
CA TYR A 337 20.48 -0.23 -0.87
C TYR A 337 19.93 0.85 -1.79
N MET A 338 18.98 1.64 -1.29
CA MET A 338 18.36 2.74 -2.02
C MET A 338 19.13 4.02 -1.78
N GLU A 339 19.56 4.67 -2.86
CA GLU A 339 20.31 5.91 -2.82
C GLU A 339 19.43 7.07 -2.28
N ASN A 340 20.05 7.94 -1.46
CA ASN A 340 19.39 9.11 -0.88
C ASN A 340 19.57 10.38 -1.74
N SER A 341 20.56 10.37 -2.62
CA SER A 341 20.87 11.49 -3.49
C SER A 341 21.54 11.02 -4.77
N MET A 342 21.42 11.80 -5.84
CA MET A 342 22.08 11.57 -7.13
C MET A 342 22.88 12.79 -7.57
N PRO A 343 23.96 12.66 -8.38
CA PRO A 343 24.70 13.81 -8.92
C PRO A 343 23.80 14.76 -9.72
N ALA A 344 24.01 16.06 -9.58
CA ALA A 344 23.25 17.08 -10.30
C ALA A 344 23.79 17.30 -11.73
N ASN A 345 23.81 16.24 -12.54
CA ASN A 345 24.13 16.29 -13.96
C ASN A 345 22.86 16.54 -14.80
N GLU A 346 23.04 16.78 -16.09
CA GLU A 346 21.94 17.08 -17.02
C GLU A 346 20.89 15.97 -17.05
N GLU A 347 21.32 14.72 -17.12
CA GLU A 347 20.42 13.55 -17.15
C GLU A 347 19.54 13.47 -15.90
N ASN A 348 20.13 13.69 -14.73
CA ASN A 348 19.41 13.62 -13.46
C ASN A 348 18.52 14.85 -13.22
N ILE A 349 18.89 16.02 -13.76
CA ILE A 349 18.00 17.18 -13.77
C ILE A 349 16.76 16.87 -14.63
N LYS A 350 16.93 16.27 -15.82
CA LYS A 350 15.80 15.80 -16.65
C LYS A 350 14.88 14.87 -15.88
N LYS A 351 15.43 13.95 -15.06
CA LYS A 351 14.65 13.04 -14.23
C LYS A 351 13.82 13.80 -13.18
N ILE A 352 14.35 14.86 -12.54
CA ILE A 352 13.59 15.69 -11.60
C ILE A 352 12.51 16.51 -12.31
N VAL A 353 12.79 17.08 -13.49
CA VAL A 353 11.80 17.80 -14.30
C VAL A 353 10.64 16.88 -14.65
N ARG A 354 10.94 15.64 -15.09
CA ARG A 354 9.92 14.61 -15.34
C ARG A 354 9.16 14.23 -14.08
N PHE A 355 9.83 14.17 -12.91
CA PHE A 355 9.17 13.90 -11.62
C PHE A 355 8.07 14.90 -11.32
N VAL A 356 8.29 16.19 -11.56
CA VAL A 356 7.25 17.21 -11.34
C VAL A 356 6.04 16.94 -12.23
N ALA A 357 6.24 16.63 -13.51
CA ALA A 357 5.17 16.26 -14.43
C ALA A 357 4.43 14.97 -13.97
N GLN A 358 5.16 13.98 -13.47
CA GLN A 358 4.57 12.74 -12.91
C GLN A 358 3.69 13.01 -11.69
N GLU A 359 4.13 13.87 -10.76
CA GLU A 359 3.34 14.22 -9.57
C GLU A 359 2.08 15.00 -9.95
N VAL A 360 2.16 15.93 -10.91
CA VAL A 360 0.98 16.65 -11.43
C VAL A 360 -0.02 15.67 -12.06
N LYS A 361 0.45 14.79 -12.94
CA LYS A 361 -0.39 13.78 -13.60
C LYS A 361 -1.04 12.81 -12.60
N LYS A 362 -0.30 12.43 -11.55
CA LYS A 362 -0.77 11.52 -10.51
C LYS A 362 -1.81 12.15 -9.61
N ASP A 363 -1.64 13.40 -9.23
CA ASP A 363 -2.59 14.14 -8.38
C ASP A 363 -3.88 14.48 -9.16
N ALA A 364 -3.75 14.84 -10.44
CA ALA A 364 -4.82 15.18 -11.39
C ALA A 364 -5.73 16.35 -10.95
N LYS A 365 -5.39 17.08 -9.88
CA LYS A 365 -6.16 18.23 -9.38
C LYS A 365 -5.35 19.51 -9.49
N ILE A 366 -4.04 19.45 -9.24
CA ILE A 366 -3.17 20.62 -9.23
C ILE A 366 -2.85 21.10 -10.65
N PRO A 367 -2.67 22.42 -10.87
CA PRO A 367 -2.29 22.97 -12.15
C PRO A 367 -0.87 22.57 -12.58
N HIS A 368 -0.59 22.68 -13.87
CA HIS A 368 0.74 22.47 -14.42
C HIS A 368 1.71 23.57 -13.97
N PHE A 369 2.99 23.27 -13.96
CA PHE A 369 4.07 24.13 -13.50
C PHE A 369 4.71 24.87 -14.67
N SER A 370 4.99 26.17 -14.50
CA SER A 370 5.84 26.92 -15.41
C SER A 370 7.28 26.44 -15.33
N LEU A 371 8.07 26.69 -16.36
CA LEU A 371 9.48 26.26 -16.41
C LEU A 371 10.32 26.90 -15.28
N ASP A 372 10.01 28.14 -14.88
CA ASP A 372 10.65 28.81 -13.75
C ASP A 372 10.32 28.14 -12.42
N ALA A 373 9.07 27.70 -12.25
CA ALA A 373 8.65 26.94 -11.09
C ALA A 373 9.37 25.57 -11.04
N VAL A 374 9.49 24.87 -12.16
CA VAL A 374 10.25 23.63 -12.23
C VAL A 374 11.71 23.83 -11.87
N ALA A 375 12.32 24.94 -12.35
CA ALA A 375 13.71 25.28 -12.02
C ALA A 375 13.88 25.50 -10.51
N GLU A 376 12.91 26.14 -9.83
CA GLU A 376 12.93 26.31 -8.37
C GLU A 376 12.79 24.96 -7.64
N ILE A 377 11.95 24.04 -8.13
CA ILE A 377 11.89 22.68 -7.56
C ILE A 377 13.22 21.94 -7.70
N VAL A 378 13.94 22.10 -8.82
CA VAL A 378 15.28 21.53 -8.98
C VAL A 378 16.28 22.15 -7.98
N GLN A 379 16.20 23.46 -7.73
CA GLN A 379 17.02 24.10 -6.68
C GLN A 379 16.66 23.58 -5.29
N GLU A 380 15.39 23.39 -5.01
CA GLU A 380 14.96 22.80 -3.75
C GLU A 380 15.47 21.34 -3.60
N ALA A 381 15.47 20.57 -4.67
CA ALA A 381 16.07 19.23 -4.67
C ALA A 381 17.58 19.27 -4.38
N ARG A 382 18.31 20.30 -4.82
CA ARG A 382 19.70 20.52 -4.46
C ARG A 382 19.86 20.85 -2.98
N ARG A 383 19.05 21.78 -2.45
CA ARG A 383 19.10 22.17 -1.02
C ARG A 383 18.84 20.97 -0.10
N ARG A 384 17.83 20.18 -0.41
CA ARG A 384 17.44 19.00 0.41
C ARG A 384 18.40 17.82 0.30
N SER A 385 19.32 17.81 -0.69
CA SER A 385 20.30 16.74 -0.82
C SER A 385 21.36 16.72 0.29
N ASN A 386 21.57 17.84 0.98
CA ASN A 386 22.62 18.09 1.96
C ASN A 386 24.04 17.74 1.44
N ARG A 387 24.22 17.62 0.11
CA ARG A 387 25.49 17.31 -0.54
C ARG A 387 25.75 18.27 -1.70
N LYS A 388 26.96 18.76 -1.79
CA LYS A 388 27.38 19.67 -2.88
C LYS A 388 27.18 18.95 -4.23
N ASN A 389 26.56 19.64 -5.19
CA ASN A 389 26.30 19.16 -6.54
C ASN A 389 25.49 17.85 -6.61
N HIS A 390 24.55 17.64 -5.67
CA HIS A 390 23.63 16.52 -5.69
C HIS A 390 22.18 16.99 -5.66
N LEU A 391 21.29 16.10 -6.06
CA LEU A 391 19.84 16.24 -5.99
C LEU A 391 19.31 15.18 -5.01
N THR A 392 18.32 15.52 -4.21
CA THR A 392 17.71 14.57 -3.28
C THR A 392 16.90 13.51 -4.01
N LEU A 393 16.90 12.29 -3.48
CA LEU A 393 16.03 11.19 -3.86
C LEU A 393 14.95 10.90 -2.81
N ARG A 394 14.82 11.75 -1.79
CA ARG A 394 13.67 11.76 -0.87
C ARG A 394 12.44 12.37 -1.58
N LEU A 395 12.01 11.70 -2.62
CA LEU A 395 10.98 12.22 -3.54
C LEU A 395 9.61 12.43 -2.89
N ARG A 396 9.31 11.73 -1.78
CA ARG A 396 8.06 11.95 -1.02
C ARG A 396 7.96 13.37 -0.48
N GLU A 397 9.06 13.90 0.06
CA GLU A 397 9.11 15.27 0.60
C GLU A 397 9.07 16.31 -0.52
N LEU A 398 9.80 16.07 -1.61
CA LEU A 398 9.80 16.94 -2.78
C LEU A 398 8.42 16.97 -3.44
N GLY A 399 7.75 15.81 -3.59
CA GLY A 399 6.38 15.72 -4.08
C GLY A 399 5.37 16.40 -3.15
N GLY A 400 5.61 16.37 -1.82
CA GLY A 400 4.83 17.15 -0.86
C GLY A 400 4.85 18.64 -1.17
N MET A 401 6.03 19.19 -1.50
CA MET A 401 6.17 20.58 -1.90
C MET A 401 5.48 20.88 -3.25
N VAL A 402 5.61 19.97 -4.24
CA VAL A 402 4.92 20.10 -5.53
C VAL A 402 3.41 20.21 -5.31
N ARG A 403 2.82 19.33 -4.52
CA ARG A 403 1.39 19.38 -4.20
C ARG A 403 1.01 20.64 -3.45
N ALA A 404 1.76 21.04 -2.43
CA ALA A 404 1.49 22.27 -1.69
C ALA A 404 1.54 23.53 -2.58
N ALA A 405 2.49 23.60 -3.54
CA ALA A 405 2.53 24.71 -4.50
C ALA A 405 1.33 24.71 -5.46
N GLY A 406 0.88 23.52 -5.88
CA GLY A 406 -0.35 23.37 -6.64
C GLY A 406 -1.60 23.82 -5.87
N ASP A 407 -1.71 23.46 -4.59
CA ASP A 407 -2.82 23.87 -3.71
C ASP A 407 -2.85 25.40 -3.51
N VAL A 408 -1.66 26.03 -3.36
CA VAL A 408 -1.55 27.51 -3.28
C VAL A 408 -2.04 28.15 -4.57
N ALA A 409 -1.63 27.65 -5.74
CA ALA A 409 -2.08 28.18 -7.02
C ALA A 409 -3.61 28.03 -7.19
N LEU A 410 -4.16 26.88 -6.85
CA LEU A 410 -5.62 26.66 -6.85
C LEU A 410 -6.36 27.61 -5.92
N SER A 411 -5.84 27.85 -4.71
CA SER A 411 -6.47 28.77 -3.75
C SER A 411 -6.51 30.22 -4.23
N ARG A 412 -5.57 30.61 -5.11
CA ARG A 412 -5.51 31.93 -5.76
C ARG A 412 -6.32 31.99 -7.05
N GLY A 413 -6.77 30.85 -7.57
CA GLY A 413 -7.48 30.75 -8.84
C GLY A 413 -6.56 30.76 -10.07
N ASP A 414 -5.28 30.47 -9.89
CA ASP A 414 -4.29 30.47 -10.96
C ASP A 414 -4.26 29.12 -11.68
N ASN A 415 -4.19 29.16 -13.02
CA ASN A 415 -4.15 27.95 -13.86
C ASN A 415 -2.73 27.38 -14.06
N ILE A 416 -1.69 28.08 -13.63
CA ILE A 416 -0.28 27.68 -13.77
C ILE A 416 0.45 27.99 -12.47
N VAL A 417 1.23 27.03 -11.99
CA VAL A 417 2.08 27.21 -10.81
C VAL A 417 3.32 28.01 -11.17
N THR A 418 3.57 29.10 -10.45
CA THR A 418 4.73 30.01 -10.60
C THR A 418 5.72 29.85 -9.44
N VAL A 419 6.86 30.54 -9.53
CA VAL A 419 7.88 30.56 -8.45
C VAL A 419 7.31 31.10 -7.14
N GLU A 420 6.41 32.09 -7.20
CA GLU A 420 5.79 32.69 -6.01
C GLU A 420 5.00 31.67 -5.21
N HIS A 421 4.26 30.77 -5.89
CA HIS A 421 3.50 29.70 -5.25
C HIS A 421 4.44 28.71 -4.53
N ILE A 422 5.64 28.43 -5.09
CA ILE A 422 6.63 27.56 -4.46
C ILE A 422 7.23 28.20 -3.22
N VAL A 423 7.54 29.50 -3.27
CA VAL A 423 8.07 30.24 -2.10
C VAL A 423 7.06 30.23 -0.95
N GLU A 424 5.78 30.42 -1.26
CA GLU A 424 4.71 30.33 -0.26
C GLU A 424 4.52 28.89 0.24
N ALA A 425 4.48 27.91 -0.65
CA ALA A 425 4.37 26.49 -0.32
C ALA A 425 5.50 26.01 0.57
N ARG A 426 6.73 26.55 0.40
CA ARG A 426 7.88 26.26 1.27
C ARG A 426 7.61 26.62 2.73
N LYS A 427 6.88 27.71 2.98
CA LYS A 427 6.49 28.11 4.34
C LYS A 427 5.42 27.17 4.90
N LEU A 428 4.46 26.78 4.08
CA LEU A 428 3.36 25.87 4.47
C LEU A 428 3.80 24.42 4.66
N SER A 429 4.78 23.96 3.86
CA SER A 429 5.28 22.58 3.89
C SER A 429 6.47 22.34 4.84
N ARG A 430 6.73 23.27 5.77
CA ARG A 430 7.77 23.10 6.80
C ARG A 430 7.44 21.92 7.71
N SER A 431 8.49 21.14 8.04
CA SER A 431 8.32 20.06 9.02
C SER A 431 7.94 20.62 10.40
N LEU A 432 7.32 19.78 11.23
CA LEU A 432 6.93 20.17 12.58
C LEU A 432 8.13 20.58 13.43
N GLU A 433 9.26 19.89 13.24
CA GLU A 433 10.53 20.19 13.92
C GLU A 433 11.01 21.61 13.59
N HIS A 434 10.95 22.02 12.33
CA HIS A 434 11.31 23.37 11.93
C HIS A 434 10.35 24.43 12.50
N GLN A 435 9.05 24.14 12.56
CA GLN A 435 8.06 25.06 13.15
C GLN A 435 8.31 25.24 14.65
N ILE A 436 8.62 24.14 15.36
CA ILE A 436 8.93 24.19 16.80
C ILE A 436 10.26 24.96 17.03
N ALA A 437 11.26 24.72 16.17
CA ALA A 437 12.54 25.41 16.24
C ALA A 437 12.37 26.93 16.04
N ASP A 438 11.56 27.35 15.06
CA ASP A 438 11.27 28.77 14.81
C ASP A 438 10.61 29.41 16.03
N ASP A 439 9.58 28.79 16.63
CA ASP A 439 8.92 29.27 17.84
C ASP A 439 9.89 29.38 19.02
N TYR A 440 10.77 28.40 19.17
CA TYR A 440 11.80 28.41 20.21
C TYR A 440 12.82 29.55 20.00
N ILE A 441 13.25 29.77 18.74
CA ILE A 441 14.17 30.85 18.37
C ILE A 441 13.52 32.19 18.64
N ASP A 442 12.27 32.39 18.25
CA ASP A 442 11.56 33.66 18.43
C ASP A 442 11.35 33.97 19.92
N ARG A 443 11.02 32.97 20.75
CA ARG A 443 11.01 33.13 22.20
C ARG A 443 12.36 33.55 22.76
N LYS A 444 13.46 32.90 22.31
CA LYS A 444 14.81 33.25 22.74
C LYS A 444 15.25 34.63 22.29
N LYS A 445 14.83 35.09 21.10
CA LYS A 445 15.05 36.47 20.64
C LYS A 445 14.29 37.45 21.54
N ALA A 446 13.05 37.17 21.89
CA ALA A 446 12.24 38.03 22.77
C ALA A 446 12.90 38.24 24.15
N TYR A 447 13.58 37.21 24.67
CA TYR A 447 14.34 37.33 25.93
C TYR A 447 15.78 37.83 25.76
N GLN A 448 16.17 38.26 24.54
CA GLN A 448 17.52 38.77 24.22
C GLN A 448 18.68 37.82 24.64
N ILE A 449 18.43 36.52 24.65
CA ILE A 449 19.43 35.51 25.03
C ILE A 449 20.57 35.45 24.01
N PHE A 450 20.26 35.73 22.73
CA PHE A 450 21.26 35.91 21.68
C PHE A 450 20.95 37.16 20.84
N GLY A 451 21.99 37.81 20.33
CA GLY A 451 21.84 38.96 19.42
C GLY A 451 21.73 38.49 17.98
N SER A 452 20.65 38.91 17.27
CA SER A 452 20.49 38.64 15.85
C SER A 452 20.97 39.78 14.96
N THR A 453 21.22 40.97 15.54
CA THR A 453 21.71 42.17 14.82
C THR A 453 22.78 42.87 15.59
N GLY A 454 23.69 43.58 14.87
CA GLY A 454 24.78 44.32 15.46
C GLY A 454 25.98 43.47 15.86
N ALA A 455 27.07 44.14 16.26
CA ALA A 455 28.31 43.50 16.74
C ALA A 455 28.58 43.86 18.19
N GLN A 456 28.95 42.90 19.02
CA GLN A 456 29.35 43.09 20.41
C GLN A 456 30.70 42.43 20.67
N ILE A 457 31.63 43.20 21.25
CA ILE A 457 32.99 42.69 21.57
C ILE A 457 32.86 41.67 22.74
N GLY A 458 33.48 40.51 22.58
CA GLY A 458 33.51 39.46 23.62
C GLY A 458 32.26 38.58 23.70
N LYS A 459 31.32 38.68 22.71
CA LYS A 459 30.11 37.86 22.66
C LYS A 459 30.03 37.12 21.31
N VAL A 460 29.83 35.81 21.35
CA VAL A 460 29.69 34.96 20.17
C VAL A 460 28.42 34.07 20.35
N ASN A 461 27.62 34.01 19.31
CA ASN A 461 26.52 33.03 19.28
C ASN A 461 27.11 31.65 18.94
N GLY A 462 26.98 30.67 19.82
CA GLY A 462 27.35 29.29 19.55
C GLY A 462 26.23 28.60 18.74
N LEU A 463 26.59 27.91 17.66
CA LEU A 463 25.72 27.08 16.87
C LEU A 463 26.07 25.60 17.07
N ALA A 464 25.10 24.76 17.43
CA ALA A 464 25.28 23.34 17.51
C ALA A 464 24.27 22.64 16.60
N VAL A 465 24.74 21.67 15.78
CA VAL A 465 23.89 20.80 14.96
C VAL A 465 23.82 19.43 15.62
N LEU A 466 22.65 19.01 16.04
CA LEU A 466 22.42 17.77 16.79
C LEU A 466 22.08 16.54 15.93
N GLY A 467 22.15 16.64 14.61
CA GLY A 467 21.93 15.54 13.67
C GLY A 467 21.26 15.99 12.36
N GLU A 468 21.20 15.09 11.38
CA GLU A 468 20.50 15.35 10.13
C GLU A 468 18.98 15.48 10.41
N GLY A 469 18.40 16.63 10.03
CA GLY A 469 16.98 16.92 10.21
C GLY A 469 16.59 17.47 11.58
N SER A 470 17.51 17.58 12.55
CA SER A 470 17.24 18.31 13.78
C SER A 470 17.29 19.81 13.52
N GLY A 471 16.17 20.50 13.77
CA GLY A 471 16.18 21.95 13.88
C GLY A 471 17.19 22.37 14.97
N ILE A 472 17.71 23.58 14.83
CA ILE A 472 18.57 24.21 15.84
C ILE A 472 17.81 24.26 17.16
N ILE A 473 18.29 23.58 18.18
CA ILE A 473 17.74 23.69 19.55
C ILE A 473 18.60 24.63 20.36
#